data_6bbc3c8704b65dbcbc1542aeccc9bd15
#
_entry.id   6bbc3c8704b65dbcbc1542aeccc9bd15
#
_cell.length_a   1.000
_cell.length_b   1.000
_cell.length_c   1.000
_cell.angle_alpha   90.00
_cell.angle_beta   90.00
_cell.angle_gamma   90.00
#
_symmetry.space_group_name_H-M   'P 1'
#
loop_
_entity.id
_entity.type
_entity.pdbx_description
1 polymer ?
#
loop_
_entity_poly.entity_id
_entity_poly.type
_entity_poly.pdbx_seq_one_letter_code
_entity_poly.pdbx_strand_id
1 'polypeptide(L)'
;IGLMLDAGIWVLTDSELLTLFTDKASFVAFLSLLSFGLIVPLTLEFIRCTLKEECRGLRLLQQVQMLLLTADILGWLLRGWAMFWLLPLMHLTILASIPLTLRDLFAAYKKTRSEDVRDILVGFGALAVCAAAALVFFYGDHAGWQYAVFYCVGLLCFLLQLGRTVIHRVRQAIDEQAQLENYKKLAYVDSLTGLFNYTAFKYMKSRWPERTDWTYIVMDVNWLKQTNDQYGHRAGDELLCCAARCIREAFYRAEDCFRIGGDEFAVIATAADEDAVKAAVEKLRNLCAEWDAKEEYPVSIAVGYAMQAGRTMTADELFMEADAAMYQNKAEIKKAVGGIIR
;
A
#
# COMPACT_ATOMS: atom_id res chain seq x y z
N ILE A 1 12.03 -14.56 2.78
CA ILE A 1 11.79 -15.72 1.87
C ILE A 1 13.08 -16.52 1.71
N GLY A 2 14.23 -15.90 1.30
CA GLY A 2 15.49 -16.60 1.07
C GLY A 2 15.96 -17.45 2.26
N LEU A 3 15.93 -16.91 3.47
CA LEU A 3 16.30 -17.63 4.68
C LEU A 3 15.39 -18.85 4.95
N MET A 4 14.08 -18.72 4.71
CA MET A 4 13.13 -19.84 4.90
C MET A 4 13.34 -20.96 3.89
N LEU A 5 13.62 -20.62 2.63
CA LEU A 5 13.92 -21.60 1.58
C LEU A 5 15.23 -22.32 1.87
N ASP A 6 16.27 -21.58 2.23
CA ASP A 6 17.57 -22.12 2.55
C ASP A 6 17.52 -23.06 3.77
N ALA A 7 16.85 -22.65 4.83
CA ALA A 7 16.60 -23.49 6.01
C ALA A 7 15.84 -24.79 5.66
N GLY A 8 14.85 -24.72 4.78
CA GLY A 8 14.13 -25.90 4.29
C GLY A 8 15.03 -26.83 3.49
N ILE A 9 15.88 -26.31 2.63
CA ILE A 9 16.86 -27.10 1.86
C ILE A 9 17.83 -27.80 2.83
N TRP A 10 18.34 -27.08 3.82
CA TRP A 10 19.25 -27.66 4.78
C TRP A 10 18.61 -28.83 5.57
N VAL A 11 17.41 -28.65 6.08
CA VAL A 11 16.67 -29.72 6.78
C VAL A 11 16.46 -30.95 5.89
N LEU A 12 16.10 -30.74 4.62
CA LEU A 12 15.91 -31.83 3.66
C LEU A 12 17.21 -32.60 3.36
N THR A 13 18.34 -31.88 3.29
CA THR A 13 19.65 -32.48 3.00
C THR A 13 20.24 -33.17 4.20
N ASP A 14 20.13 -32.58 5.40
CA ASP A 14 20.68 -33.12 6.63
C ASP A 14 19.88 -34.37 7.14
N SER A 15 18.56 -34.37 6.88
CA SER A 15 17.68 -35.52 7.21
C SER A 15 17.83 -36.74 6.26
N GLU A 16 18.74 -36.66 5.29
CA GLU A 16 18.93 -37.69 4.25
C GLU A 16 17.69 -37.95 3.37
N LEU A 17 16.60 -37.19 3.54
CA LEU A 17 15.37 -37.34 2.74
C LEU A 17 15.62 -37.21 1.24
N LEU A 18 16.60 -36.39 0.86
CA LEU A 18 17.00 -36.23 -0.55
C LEU A 18 17.63 -37.50 -1.14
N THR A 19 18.21 -38.39 -0.32
CA THR A 19 18.76 -39.67 -0.81
C THR A 19 17.66 -40.59 -1.34
N LEU A 20 16.40 -40.38 -0.94
CA LEU A 20 15.25 -41.10 -1.50
C LEU A 20 14.98 -40.74 -2.97
N PHE A 21 15.46 -39.58 -3.39
CA PHE A 21 15.22 -39.04 -4.75
C PHE A 21 16.48 -39.03 -5.65
N THR A 22 17.67 -39.19 -5.07
CA THR A 22 18.93 -39.19 -5.79
C THR A 22 20.01 -40.06 -5.16
N ASP A 23 20.69 -40.88 -5.94
CA ASP A 23 21.82 -41.71 -5.50
C ASP A 23 23.15 -40.92 -5.44
N LYS A 24 23.14 -39.64 -5.73
CA LYS A 24 24.33 -38.79 -5.76
C LYS A 24 24.67 -38.19 -4.38
N ALA A 25 25.22 -39.03 -3.49
CA ALA A 25 25.61 -38.60 -2.14
C ALA A 25 26.48 -37.35 -2.10
N SER A 26 27.41 -37.18 -3.04
CA SER A 26 28.27 -35.98 -3.13
C SER A 26 27.49 -34.71 -3.44
N PHE A 27 26.41 -34.81 -4.21
CA PHE A 27 25.54 -33.67 -4.51
C PHE A 27 24.72 -33.26 -3.28
N VAL A 28 24.18 -34.25 -2.54
CA VAL A 28 23.45 -33.99 -1.30
C VAL A 28 24.35 -33.34 -0.25
N ALA A 29 25.57 -33.85 -0.07
CA ALA A 29 26.56 -33.27 0.84
C ALA A 29 26.98 -31.86 0.44
N PHE A 30 27.15 -31.57 -0.85
CA PHE A 30 27.43 -30.22 -1.35
C PHE A 30 26.28 -29.26 -1.05
N LEU A 31 25.04 -29.68 -1.29
CA LEU A 31 23.86 -28.86 -1.03
C LEU A 31 23.66 -28.60 0.47
N SER A 32 23.96 -29.60 1.32
CA SER A 32 23.93 -29.44 2.80
C SER A 32 24.97 -28.40 3.25
N LEU A 33 26.22 -28.48 2.77
CA LEU A 33 27.27 -27.50 3.08
C LEU A 33 26.86 -26.09 2.64
N LEU A 34 26.35 -25.95 1.44
CA LEU A 34 25.94 -24.65 0.88
C LEU A 34 24.84 -24.03 1.73
N SER A 35 23.76 -24.76 2.01
CA SER A 35 22.65 -24.28 2.81
C SER A 35 23.10 -23.96 4.24
N PHE A 36 23.83 -24.85 4.91
CA PHE A 36 24.34 -24.60 6.25
C PHE A 36 25.19 -23.32 6.31
N GLY A 37 26.09 -23.16 5.33
CA GLY A 37 26.97 -21.98 5.24
C GLY A 37 26.21 -20.68 4.96
N LEU A 38 25.06 -20.72 4.32
CA LEU A 38 24.23 -19.54 3.99
C LEU A 38 23.27 -19.13 5.11
N ILE A 39 22.85 -20.05 6.00
CA ILE A 39 21.88 -19.75 7.07
C ILE A 39 22.33 -18.55 7.91
N VAL A 40 23.60 -18.52 8.35
CA VAL A 40 24.12 -17.44 9.20
C VAL A 40 24.20 -16.11 8.47
N PRO A 41 24.83 -16.01 7.29
CA PRO A 41 24.83 -14.77 6.51
C PRO A 41 23.43 -14.22 6.21
N LEU A 42 22.48 -15.07 5.87
CA LEU A 42 21.10 -14.69 5.60
C LEU A 42 20.37 -14.20 6.87
N THR A 43 20.62 -14.86 8.00
CA THR A 43 20.08 -14.44 9.30
C THR A 43 20.61 -13.08 9.72
N LEU A 44 21.93 -12.87 9.63
CA LEU A 44 22.58 -11.59 9.97
C LEU A 44 22.11 -10.46 9.03
N GLU A 45 21.96 -10.74 7.74
CA GLU A 45 21.43 -9.77 6.76
C GLU A 45 19.99 -9.39 7.09
N PHE A 46 19.15 -10.36 7.41
CA PHE A 46 17.78 -10.11 7.83
C PHE A 46 17.72 -9.20 9.07
N ILE A 47 18.53 -9.51 10.10
CA ILE A 47 18.59 -8.72 11.34
C ILE A 47 19.06 -7.29 11.01
N ARG A 48 20.09 -7.14 10.20
CA ARG A 48 20.63 -5.83 9.78
C ARG A 48 19.60 -4.99 9.04
N CYS A 49 18.89 -5.59 8.06
CA CYS A 49 17.81 -4.92 7.35
C CYS A 49 16.66 -4.48 8.26
N THR A 50 16.39 -5.26 9.31
CA THR A 50 15.34 -4.95 10.27
C THR A 50 15.74 -3.81 11.21
N LEU A 51 16.98 -3.81 11.68
CA LEU A 51 17.50 -2.76 12.58
C LEU A 51 17.68 -1.41 11.88
N LYS A 52 17.79 -1.40 10.53
CA LYS A 52 18.10 -0.20 9.71
C LYS A 52 19.37 0.55 10.17
N GLU A 53 20.25 -0.11 10.91
CA GLU A 53 21.52 0.44 11.43
C GLU A 53 22.71 -0.30 10.82
N GLU A 54 23.81 0.45 10.60
CA GLU A 54 25.06 -0.13 10.11
C GLU A 54 25.85 -0.81 11.24
N CYS A 55 25.57 -2.09 11.48
CA CYS A 55 26.31 -2.92 12.42
C CYS A 55 27.61 -3.42 11.77
N ARG A 56 28.71 -2.65 11.86
CA ARG A 56 30.00 -2.98 11.20
C ARG A 56 30.53 -4.37 11.60
N GLY A 57 30.41 -4.74 12.89
CA GLY A 57 30.86 -6.04 13.40
C GLY A 57 30.11 -7.21 12.76
N LEU A 58 28.78 -7.12 12.62
CA LEU A 58 27.99 -8.16 11.98
C LEU A 58 28.29 -8.28 10.48
N ARG A 59 28.55 -7.15 9.80
CA ARG A 59 28.96 -7.14 8.39
C ARG A 59 30.28 -7.86 8.20
N LEU A 60 31.26 -7.58 9.06
CA LEU A 60 32.57 -8.26 9.00
C LEU A 60 32.43 -9.76 9.19
N LEU A 61 31.66 -10.22 10.19
CA LEU A 61 31.42 -11.64 10.43
C LEU A 61 30.71 -12.30 9.25
N GLN A 62 29.72 -11.65 8.67
CA GLN A 62 29.05 -12.12 7.47
C GLN A 62 30.02 -12.31 6.31
N GLN A 63 30.92 -11.33 6.08
CA GLN A 63 31.95 -11.41 5.03
C GLN A 63 32.94 -12.57 5.31
N VAL A 64 33.40 -12.72 6.55
CA VAL A 64 34.29 -13.82 6.93
C VAL A 64 33.59 -15.17 6.71
N GLN A 65 32.33 -15.33 7.09
CA GLN A 65 31.56 -16.55 6.88
C GLN A 65 31.43 -16.89 5.37
N MET A 66 31.11 -15.91 4.54
CA MET A 66 31.04 -16.08 3.08
C MET A 66 32.40 -16.44 2.46
N LEU A 67 33.49 -15.83 2.97
CA LEU A 67 34.85 -16.17 2.53
C LEU A 67 35.19 -17.63 2.89
N LEU A 68 34.90 -18.07 4.11
CA LEU A 68 35.15 -19.46 4.54
C LEU A 68 34.36 -20.46 3.70
N LEU A 69 33.07 -20.20 3.46
CA LEU A 69 32.24 -21.05 2.61
C LEU A 69 32.80 -21.15 1.19
N THR A 70 33.16 -19.99 0.60
CA THR A 70 33.75 -19.95 -0.75
C THR A 70 35.08 -20.67 -0.81
N ALA A 71 35.94 -20.52 0.21
CA ALA A 71 37.24 -21.19 0.29
C ALA A 71 37.09 -22.71 0.44
N ASP A 72 36.10 -23.19 1.22
CA ASP A 72 35.83 -24.63 1.38
C ASP A 72 35.37 -25.26 0.07
N ILE A 73 34.45 -24.62 -0.65
CA ILE A 73 33.97 -25.06 -1.96
C ILE A 73 35.10 -25.06 -3.00
N LEU A 74 35.91 -24.01 -3.06
CA LEU A 74 37.05 -23.93 -4.00
C LEU A 74 38.13 -24.96 -3.66
N GLY A 75 38.43 -25.17 -2.37
CA GLY A 75 39.37 -26.18 -1.91
C GLY A 75 38.95 -27.59 -2.31
N TRP A 76 37.67 -27.90 -2.18
CA TRP A 76 37.10 -29.15 -2.65
C TRP A 76 37.19 -29.31 -4.17
N LEU A 77 36.80 -28.30 -4.95
CA LEU A 77 36.80 -28.35 -6.41
C LEU A 77 38.21 -28.40 -7.03
N LEU A 78 39.16 -27.61 -6.51
CA LEU A 78 40.46 -27.41 -7.14
C LEU A 78 41.57 -28.32 -6.58
N ARG A 79 41.50 -28.69 -5.30
CA ARG A 79 42.55 -29.45 -4.60
C ARG A 79 42.09 -30.81 -4.07
N GLY A 80 40.81 -31.15 -4.24
CA GLY A 80 40.25 -32.40 -3.73
C GLY A 80 40.23 -32.49 -2.20
N TRP A 81 40.17 -31.34 -1.49
CA TRP A 81 40.06 -31.35 -0.04
C TRP A 81 38.79 -32.10 0.38
N ALA A 82 38.85 -32.65 1.60
CA ALA A 82 37.61 -33.19 2.18
C ALA A 82 36.60 -32.04 2.32
N MET A 83 35.39 -32.27 1.82
CA MET A 83 34.27 -31.34 2.02
C MET A 83 34.12 -31.12 3.55
N PHE A 84 33.78 -29.90 3.96
CA PHE A 84 33.70 -29.48 5.37
C PHE A 84 35.07 -29.29 6.08
N TRP A 85 36.18 -29.16 5.35
CA TRP A 85 37.51 -28.91 5.94
C TRP A 85 37.53 -27.66 6.84
N LEU A 86 36.84 -26.59 6.44
CA LEU A 86 36.78 -25.34 7.18
C LEU A 86 35.59 -25.25 8.16
N LEU A 87 34.81 -26.32 8.33
CA LEU A 87 33.64 -26.37 9.20
C LEU A 87 33.92 -25.89 10.65
N PRO A 88 35.04 -26.27 11.32
CA PRO A 88 35.33 -25.78 12.66
C PRO A 88 35.51 -24.25 12.74
N LEU A 89 36.10 -23.64 11.70
CA LEU A 89 36.22 -22.17 11.61
C LEU A 89 34.87 -21.51 11.36
N MET A 90 33.98 -22.13 10.57
CA MET A 90 32.62 -21.67 10.38
C MET A 90 31.83 -21.71 11.69
N HIS A 91 31.96 -22.78 12.49
CA HIS A 91 31.33 -22.87 13.83
C HIS A 91 31.86 -21.79 14.78
N LEU A 92 33.16 -21.48 14.72
CA LEU A 92 33.75 -20.39 15.53
C LEU A 92 33.15 -19.02 15.17
N THR A 93 32.95 -18.75 13.88
CA THR A 93 32.30 -17.50 13.45
C THR A 93 30.83 -17.43 13.87
N ILE A 94 30.11 -18.56 13.88
CA ILE A 94 28.74 -18.65 14.43
C ILE A 94 28.75 -18.27 15.91
N LEU A 95 29.61 -18.90 16.72
CA LEU A 95 29.73 -18.61 18.15
C LEU A 95 30.06 -17.14 18.41
N ALA A 96 30.96 -16.55 17.63
CA ALA A 96 31.34 -15.13 17.74
C ALA A 96 30.18 -14.18 17.33
N SER A 97 29.33 -14.61 16.41
CA SER A 97 28.19 -13.78 15.94
C SER A 97 27.10 -13.66 16.99
N ILE A 98 26.88 -14.67 17.83
CA ILE A 98 25.81 -14.71 18.83
C ILE A 98 25.87 -13.52 19.81
N PRO A 99 26.94 -13.31 20.58
CA PRO A 99 26.98 -12.22 21.55
C PRO A 99 26.91 -10.83 20.88
N LEU A 100 27.50 -10.66 19.71
CA LEU A 100 27.45 -9.40 18.97
C LEU A 100 26.01 -9.09 18.50
N THR A 101 25.35 -10.08 17.95
CA THR A 101 23.96 -9.92 17.48
C THR A 101 23.01 -9.66 18.66
N LEU A 102 23.13 -10.39 19.75
CA LEU A 102 22.31 -10.17 20.96
C LEU A 102 22.54 -8.77 21.54
N ARG A 103 23.80 -8.30 21.58
CA ARG A 103 24.14 -6.96 22.04
C ARG A 103 23.44 -5.90 21.17
N ASP A 104 23.57 -6.02 19.85
CA ASP A 104 23.04 -5.03 18.92
C ASP A 104 21.49 -5.03 18.89
N LEU A 105 20.86 -6.22 18.95
CA LEU A 105 19.40 -6.36 19.09
C LEU A 105 18.90 -5.78 20.42
N PHE A 106 19.60 -6.04 21.53
CA PHE A 106 19.23 -5.50 22.83
C PHE A 106 19.37 -3.98 22.89
N ALA A 107 20.46 -3.43 22.33
CA ALA A 107 20.66 -1.98 22.21
C ALA A 107 19.55 -1.34 21.38
N ALA A 108 19.20 -1.93 20.24
CA ALA A 108 18.10 -1.47 19.39
C ALA A 108 16.74 -1.55 20.11
N TYR A 109 16.47 -2.63 20.83
CA TYR A 109 15.23 -2.76 21.62
C TYR A 109 15.14 -1.69 22.72
N LYS A 110 16.26 -1.43 23.43
CA LYS A 110 16.30 -0.40 24.46
C LYS A 110 16.03 1.01 23.90
N LYS A 111 16.50 1.26 22.66
CA LYS A 111 16.33 2.54 21.97
C LYS A 111 14.91 2.73 21.40
N THR A 112 14.37 1.72 20.75
CA THR A 112 13.11 1.82 19.99
C THR A 112 11.88 1.37 20.76
N ARG A 113 12.04 0.44 21.73
CA ARG A 113 10.96 -0.28 22.42
C ARG A 113 9.97 -0.97 21.46
N SER A 114 10.40 -1.22 20.24
CA SER A 114 9.57 -1.86 19.21
C SER A 114 9.27 -3.32 19.55
N GLU A 115 8.02 -3.74 19.37
CA GLU A 115 7.61 -5.12 19.52
C GLU A 115 8.29 -6.05 18.52
N ASP A 116 8.48 -5.58 17.27
CA ASP A 116 9.20 -6.32 16.24
C ASP A 116 10.61 -6.67 16.66
N VAL A 117 11.35 -5.68 17.22
CA VAL A 117 12.73 -5.89 17.68
C VAL A 117 12.77 -6.84 18.89
N ARG A 118 11.80 -6.74 19.79
CA ARG A 118 11.64 -7.67 20.92
C ARG A 118 11.44 -9.10 20.43
N ASP A 119 10.53 -9.29 19.48
CA ASP A 119 10.17 -10.60 18.97
C ASP A 119 11.36 -11.27 18.24
N ILE A 120 12.12 -10.48 17.48
CA ILE A 120 13.36 -10.95 16.84
C ILE A 120 14.43 -11.27 17.89
N LEU A 121 14.58 -10.45 18.93
CA LEU A 121 15.53 -10.71 20.03
C LEU A 121 15.21 -12.03 20.74
N VAL A 122 13.93 -12.30 21.02
CA VAL A 122 13.47 -13.55 21.65
C VAL A 122 13.73 -14.75 20.72
N GLY A 123 13.33 -14.64 19.45
CA GLY A 123 13.53 -15.71 18.47
C GLY A 123 15.00 -16.01 18.22
N PHE A 124 15.83 -14.99 18.07
CA PHE A 124 17.29 -15.16 17.92
C PHE A 124 17.94 -15.72 19.20
N GLY A 125 17.46 -15.31 20.37
CA GLY A 125 17.93 -15.86 21.65
C GLY A 125 17.66 -17.38 21.76
N ALA A 126 16.45 -17.82 21.37
CA ALA A 126 16.11 -19.24 21.33
C ALA A 126 17.00 -20.01 20.33
N LEU A 127 17.19 -19.46 19.12
CA LEU A 127 18.10 -20.04 18.12
C LEU A 127 19.54 -20.15 18.66
N ALA A 128 20.03 -19.10 19.31
CA ALA A 128 21.39 -19.06 19.86
C ALA A 128 21.60 -20.12 20.94
N VAL A 129 20.65 -20.32 21.84
CA VAL A 129 20.71 -21.38 22.90
C VAL A 129 20.70 -22.76 22.25
N CYS A 130 19.80 -22.99 21.30
CA CYS A 130 19.73 -24.28 20.59
C CYS A 130 21.00 -24.53 19.74
N ALA A 131 21.55 -23.53 19.08
CA ALA A 131 22.79 -23.64 18.31
C ALA A 131 23.99 -23.95 19.20
N ALA A 132 24.10 -23.32 20.37
CA ALA A 132 25.13 -23.63 21.34
C ALA A 132 25.01 -25.11 21.88
N ALA A 133 23.79 -25.53 22.18
CA ALA A 133 23.55 -26.94 22.56
C ALA A 133 23.92 -27.91 21.43
N ALA A 134 23.50 -27.62 20.20
CA ALA A 134 23.84 -28.41 19.01
C ALA A 134 25.37 -28.57 18.85
N LEU A 135 26.15 -27.48 19.01
CA LEU A 135 27.61 -27.56 18.94
C LEU A 135 28.24 -28.40 20.04
N VAL A 136 27.71 -28.36 21.28
CA VAL A 136 28.15 -29.22 22.38
C VAL A 136 27.95 -30.70 22.03
N PHE A 137 26.79 -31.05 21.47
CA PHE A 137 26.52 -32.43 21.05
C PHE A 137 27.35 -32.84 19.82
N PHE A 138 27.59 -31.92 18.88
CA PHE A 138 28.38 -32.18 17.67
C PHE A 138 29.84 -32.51 17.99
N TYR A 139 30.48 -31.79 18.93
CA TYR A 139 31.87 -32.01 19.33
C TYR A 139 32.05 -32.95 20.54
N GLY A 140 30.95 -33.35 21.19
CA GLY A 140 30.96 -34.34 22.26
C GLY A 140 31.01 -35.77 21.71
N ASP A 141 31.29 -36.75 22.61
CA ASP A 141 31.33 -38.16 22.25
C ASP A 141 30.01 -38.77 21.78
N HIS A 142 29.00 -37.93 21.61
CA HIS A 142 27.63 -38.30 21.21
C HIS A 142 27.36 -37.87 19.77
N ALA A 143 28.22 -38.24 18.83
CA ALA A 143 28.06 -37.97 17.39
C ALA A 143 26.84 -38.70 16.79
N GLY A 144 25.64 -38.31 17.23
CA GLY A 144 24.35 -38.84 16.77
C GLY A 144 23.47 -37.72 16.16
N TRP A 145 22.27 -38.09 15.76
CA TRP A 145 21.24 -37.20 15.21
C TRP A 145 20.79 -36.06 16.16
N GLN A 146 21.20 -36.11 17.46
CA GLN A 146 20.73 -35.18 18.49
C GLN A 146 21.12 -33.71 18.22
N TYR A 147 22.31 -33.43 17.66
CA TYR A 147 22.71 -32.06 17.32
C TYR A 147 21.78 -31.43 16.30
N ALA A 148 21.36 -32.23 15.31
CA ALA A 148 20.44 -31.77 14.26
C ALA A 148 19.07 -31.38 14.83
N VAL A 149 18.56 -32.16 15.82
CA VAL A 149 17.29 -31.85 16.48
C VAL A 149 17.33 -30.53 17.20
N PHE A 150 18.38 -30.25 18.01
CA PHE A 150 18.51 -28.96 18.67
C PHE A 150 18.54 -27.81 17.68
N TYR A 151 19.32 -27.96 16.60
CA TYR A 151 19.43 -26.96 15.59
C TYR A 151 18.09 -26.70 14.84
N CYS A 152 17.39 -27.78 14.46
CA CYS A 152 16.08 -27.73 13.85
C CYS A 152 15.03 -27.04 14.74
N VAL A 153 15.01 -27.38 16.04
CA VAL A 153 14.09 -26.76 17.00
C VAL A 153 14.37 -25.26 17.14
N GLY A 154 15.64 -24.87 17.28
CA GLY A 154 16.02 -23.46 17.36
C GLY A 154 15.66 -22.69 16.09
N LEU A 155 15.94 -23.28 14.94
CA LEU A 155 15.59 -22.71 13.63
C LEU A 155 14.08 -22.56 13.45
N LEU A 156 13.31 -23.59 13.83
CA LEU A 156 11.83 -23.55 13.77
C LEU A 156 11.28 -22.43 14.67
N CYS A 157 11.76 -22.33 15.91
CA CYS A 157 11.36 -21.26 16.83
C CYS A 157 11.66 -19.87 16.24
N PHE A 158 12.84 -19.69 15.66
CA PHE A 158 13.22 -18.44 15.02
C PHE A 158 12.35 -18.11 13.80
N LEU A 159 12.09 -19.11 12.93
CA LEU A 159 11.24 -18.94 11.75
C LEU A 159 9.78 -18.64 12.12
N LEU A 160 9.24 -19.26 13.16
CA LEU A 160 7.89 -18.95 13.65
C LEU A 160 7.80 -17.50 14.15
N GLN A 161 8.81 -17.05 14.89
CA GLN A 161 8.87 -15.69 15.40
C GLN A 161 9.05 -14.68 14.26
N LEU A 162 9.88 -15.02 13.28
CA LEU A 162 10.04 -14.25 12.05
C LEU A 162 8.72 -14.12 11.26
N GLY A 163 8.01 -15.24 11.09
CA GLY A 163 6.71 -15.26 10.42
C GLY A 163 5.69 -14.35 11.13
N ARG A 164 5.66 -14.40 12.47
CA ARG A 164 4.82 -13.52 13.29
C ARG A 164 5.14 -12.04 13.05
N THR A 165 6.41 -11.66 13.07
CA THR A 165 6.86 -10.29 12.82
C THR A 165 6.47 -9.81 11.41
N VAL A 166 6.64 -10.65 10.39
CA VAL A 166 6.26 -10.32 9.00
C VAL A 166 4.74 -10.12 8.89
N ILE A 167 3.94 -11.02 9.46
CA ILE A 167 2.48 -10.90 9.47
C ILE A 167 2.04 -9.61 10.16
N HIS A 168 2.65 -9.27 11.30
CA HIS A 168 2.34 -8.04 12.02
C HIS A 168 2.64 -6.80 11.18
N ARG A 169 3.79 -6.73 10.51
CA ARG A 169 4.16 -5.62 9.61
C ARG A 169 3.22 -5.49 8.42
N VAL A 170 2.83 -6.62 7.81
CA VAL A 170 1.88 -6.61 6.68
C VAL A 170 0.53 -6.07 7.14
N ARG A 171 0.03 -6.48 8.30
CA ARG A 171 -1.21 -5.94 8.86
C ARG A 171 -1.13 -4.44 9.12
N GLN A 172 -0.05 -3.97 9.76
CA GLN A 172 0.15 -2.54 9.98
C GLN A 172 0.17 -1.75 8.68
N ALA A 173 0.87 -2.22 7.65
CA ALA A 173 0.91 -1.55 6.35
C ALA A 173 -0.48 -1.47 5.69
N ILE A 174 -1.30 -2.52 5.81
CA ILE A 174 -2.68 -2.54 5.32
C ILE A 174 -3.55 -1.54 6.10
N ASP A 175 -3.42 -1.51 7.43
CA ASP A 175 -4.19 -0.60 8.28
C ASP A 175 -3.80 0.87 8.02
N GLU A 176 -2.51 1.18 7.87
CA GLU A 176 -2.02 2.51 7.51
C GLU A 176 -2.55 2.96 6.14
N GLN A 177 -2.56 2.06 5.16
CA GLN A 177 -3.09 2.34 3.83
C GLN A 177 -4.60 2.61 3.87
N ALA A 178 -5.36 1.79 4.61
CA ALA A 178 -6.80 1.97 4.79
C ALA A 178 -7.13 3.30 5.51
N GLN A 179 -6.34 3.66 6.53
CA GLN A 179 -6.47 4.96 7.19
C GLN A 179 -6.18 6.11 6.24
N LEU A 180 -5.12 6.03 5.45
CA LEU A 180 -4.78 7.06 4.46
C LEU A 180 -5.88 7.24 3.41
N GLU A 181 -6.48 6.15 2.94
CA GLU A 181 -7.62 6.20 2.02
C GLU A 181 -8.85 6.84 2.68
N ASN A 182 -9.12 6.52 3.94
CA ASN A 182 -10.20 7.16 4.69
C ASN A 182 -9.95 8.67 4.89
N TYR A 183 -8.72 9.07 5.24
CA TYR A 183 -8.36 10.48 5.33
C TYR A 183 -8.53 11.21 4.00
N LYS A 184 -8.14 10.57 2.88
CA LYS A 184 -8.36 11.15 1.54
C LYS A 184 -9.85 11.31 1.23
N LYS A 185 -10.69 10.31 1.55
CA LYS A 185 -12.14 10.40 1.38
C LYS A 185 -12.72 11.56 2.19
N LEU A 186 -12.38 11.65 3.49
CA LEU A 186 -12.85 12.75 4.35
C LEU A 186 -12.37 14.12 3.88
N ALA A 187 -11.15 14.22 3.31
CA ALA A 187 -10.58 15.47 2.84
C ALA A 187 -11.14 15.93 1.49
N TYR A 188 -11.53 15.02 0.61
CA TYR A 188 -11.85 15.32 -0.79
C TYR A 188 -13.27 14.96 -1.23
N VAL A 189 -14.06 14.25 -0.42
CA VAL A 189 -15.43 13.84 -0.76
C VAL A 189 -16.44 14.63 0.09
N ASP A 190 -17.52 15.08 -0.53
CA ASP A 190 -18.67 15.67 0.16
C ASP A 190 -19.49 14.56 0.84
N SER A 191 -19.71 14.68 2.13
CA SER A 191 -20.33 13.62 2.95
C SER A 191 -21.82 13.41 2.64
N LEU A 192 -22.52 14.40 2.10
CA LEU A 192 -23.93 14.31 1.76
C LEU A 192 -24.13 13.66 0.39
N THR A 193 -23.42 14.16 -0.62
CA THR A 193 -23.67 13.81 -2.03
C THR A 193 -22.78 12.69 -2.56
N GLY A 194 -21.63 12.44 -1.89
CA GLY A 194 -20.62 11.48 -2.35
C GLY A 194 -19.86 11.91 -3.61
N LEU A 195 -20.03 13.15 -4.07
CA LEU A 195 -19.19 13.78 -5.08
C LEU A 195 -17.92 14.33 -4.43
N PHE A 196 -16.97 14.77 -5.24
CA PHE A 196 -15.83 15.52 -4.71
C PHE A 196 -16.28 16.86 -4.11
N ASN A 197 -15.59 17.28 -3.04
CA ASN A 197 -15.88 18.53 -2.38
C ASN A 197 -15.08 19.72 -2.96
N TYR A 198 -15.29 20.90 -2.38
CA TYR A 198 -14.59 22.13 -2.79
C TYR A 198 -13.06 22.03 -2.65
N THR A 199 -12.56 21.28 -1.68
CA THR A 199 -11.09 21.07 -1.51
C THR A 199 -10.50 20.30 -2.70
N ALA A 200 -11.18 19.26 -3.15
CA ALA A 200 -10.81 18.51 -4.34
C ALA A 200 -10.87 19.40 -5.60
N PHE A 201 -11.93 20.19 -5.72
CA PHE A 201 -12.07 21.15 -6.82
C PHE A 201 -10.88 22.13 -6.88
N LYS A 202 -10.51 22.75 -5.76
CA LYS A 202 -9.35 23.65 -5.67
C LYS A 202 -8.04 22.95 -6.06
N TYR A 203 -7.86 21.72 -5.60
CA TYR A 203 -6.68 20.93 -5.95
C TYR A 203 -6.61 20.67 -7.45
N MET A 204 -7.70 20.27 -8.08
CA MET A 204 -7.76 20.05 -9.53
C MET A 204 -7.49 21.35 -10.29
N LYS A 205 -8.09 22.46 -9.85
CA LYS A 205 -7.90 23.79 -10.44
C LYS A 205 -6.45 24.26 -10.35
N SER A 206 -5.71 23.94 -9.28
CA SER A 206 -4.31 24.31 -9.14
C SER A 206 -3.38 23.60 -10.13
N ARG A 207 -3.81 22.50 -10.73
CA ARG A 207 -3.09 21.74 -11.77
C ARG A 207 -3.39 22.20 -13.20
N TRP A 208 -4.15 23.26 -13.34
CA TRP A 208 -4.55 23.84 -14.64
C TRP A 208 -3.40 24.05 -15.63
N PRO A 209 -2.21 24.57 -15.25
CA PRO A 209 -1.13 24.84 -16.20
C PRO A 209 -0.60 23.59 -16.95
N GLU A 210 -0.94 22.40 -16.46
CA GLU A 210 -0.46 21.13 -17.03
C GLU A 210 -1.31 20.63 -18.22
N ARG A 211 -2.43 21.30 -18.55
CA ARG A 211 -3.39 20.85 -19.57
C ARG A 211 -3.91 22.02 -20.40
N THR A 212 -4.28 21.78 -21.67
CA THR A 212 -4.71 22.80 -22.63
C THR A 212 -6.17 22.71 -23.09
N ASP A 213 -6.91 21.64 -22.70
CA ASP A 213 -8.25 21.35 -23.22
C ASP A 213 -9.26 21.19 -22.08
N TRP A 214 -9.46 22.24 -21.31
CA TRP A 214 -10.39 22.23 -20.20
C TRP A 214 -11.77 22.75 -20.59
N THR A 215 -12.80 22.09 -20.03
CA THR A 215 -14.18 22.55 -20.04
C THR A 215 -14.67 22.63 -18.61
N TYR A 216 -15.17 23.78 -18.18
CA TYR A 216 -15.90 23.94 -16.93
C TYR A 216 -17.40 23.93 -17.19
N ILE A 217 -18.12 23.15 -16.37
CA ILE A 217 -19.58 23.18 -16.30
C ILE A 217 -19.92 23.54 -14.85
N VAL A 218 -20.59 24.66 -14.65
CA VAL A 218 -21.04 25.16 -13.34
C VAL A 218 -22.54 24.98 -13.26
N MET A 219 -23.04 24.51 -12.14
CA MET A 219 -24.43 24.18 -11.94
C MET A 219 -24.93 24.64 -10.58
N ASP A 220 -26.20 25.01 -10.50
CA ASP A 220 -26.85 25.48 -9.27
C ASP A 220 -28.24 24.82 -9.17
N VAL A 221 -28.52 24.20 -8.03
CA VAL A 221 -29.81 23.55 -7.77
C VAL A 221 -30.85 24.59 -7.40
N ASN A 222 -31.86 24.72 -8.25
CA ASN A 222 -32.92 25.67 -8.04
C ASN A 222 -33.85 25.28 -6.87
N TRP A 223 -34.42 26.30 -6.21
CA TRP A 223 -35.46 26.19 -5.17
C TRP A 223 -35.08 25.38 -3.91
N LEU A 224 -33.79 25.08 -3.67
CA LEU A 224 -33.36 24.38 -2.45
C LEU A 224 -33.91 25.03 -1.18
N LYS A 225 -33.84 26.37 -1.10
CA LYS A 225 -34.37 27.10 0.06
C LYS A 225 -35.88 26.88 0.23
N GLN A 226 -36.66 26.95 -0.84
CA GLN A 226 -38.12 26.73 -0.81
C GLN A 226 -38.46 25.31 -0.40
N THR A 227 -37.73 24.31 -0.93
CA THR A 227 -37.86 22.91 -0.54
C THR A 227 -37.57 22.73 0.98
N ASN A 228 -36.50 23.37 1.46
CA ASN A 228 -36.20 23.34 2.90
C ASN A 228 -37.30 24.00 3.76
N ASP A 229 -37.80 25.17 3.32
CA ASP A 229 -38.80 25.93 4.07
C ASP A 229 -40.16 25.22 4.07
N GLN A 230 -40.52 24.51 3.01
CA GLN A 230 -41.80 23.83 2.83
C GLN A 230 -41.82 22.38 3.35
N TYR A 231 -40.73 21.61 3.12
CA TYR A 231 -40.68 20.18 3.39
C TYR A 231 -39.61 19.80 4.45
N GLY A 232 -38.83 20.79 4.93
CA GLY A 232 -37.77 20.59 5.90
C GLY A 232 -36.41 20.26 5.29
N HIS A 233 -35.35 20.40 6.09
CA HIS A 233 -33.96 20.22 5.66
C HIS A 233 -33.68 18.83 5.09
N ARG A 234 -34.38 17.80 5.56
CA ARG A 234 -34.22 16.43 5.03
C ARG A 234 -34.62 16.34 3.56
N ALA A 235 -35.70 17.02 3.17
CA ALA A 235 -36.12 17.08 1.75
C ALA A 235 -35.09 17.85 0.88
N GLY A 236 -34.49 18.91 1.42
CA GLY A 236 -33.41 19.60 0.74
C GLY A 236 -32.14 18.75 0.60
N ASP A 237 -31.81 17.94 1.60
CA ASP A 237 -30.71 17.00 1.51
C ASP A 237 -30.98 15.91 0.45
N GLU A 238 -32.21 15.40 0.40
CA GLU A 238 -32.66 14.44 -0.63
C GLU A 238 -32.61 15.05 -2.03
N LEU A 239 -33.03 16.31 -2.19
CA LEU A 239 -32.93 17.07 -3.44
C LEU A 239 -31.47 17.20 -3.91
N LEU A 240 -30.55 17.55 -2.99
CA LEU A 240 -29.11 17.66 -3.30
C LEU A 240 -28.50 16.30 -3.68
N CYS A 241 -28.87 15.22 -2.97
CA CYS A 241 -28.45 13.87 -3.30
C CYS A 241 -28.98 13.41 -4.68
N CYS A 242 -30.18 13.79 -5.01
CA CYS A 242 -30.78 13.52 -6.30
C CYS A 242 -30.06 14.27 -7.41
N ALA A 243 -29.86 15.59 -7.26
CA ALA A 243 -29.09 16.40 -8.18
C ALA A 243 -27.70 15.82 -8.44
N ALA A 244 -26.99 15.42 -7.38
CA ALA A 244 -25.67 14.80 -7.47
C ALA A 244 -25.69 13.49 -8.29
N ARG A 245 -26.72 12.66 -8.12
CA ARG A 245 -26.89 11.43 -8.91
C ARG A 245 -27.12 11.73 -10.39
N CYS A 246 -28.01 12.67 -10.70
CA CYS A 246 -28.28 13.11 -12.08
C CYS A 246 -26.99 13.66 -12.73
N ILE A 247 -26.24 14.49 -12.02
CA ILE A 247 -24.96 15.05 -12.49
C ILE A 247 -23.96 13.92 -12.79
N ARG A 248 -23.76 12.99 -11.85
CA ARG A 248 -22.83 11.86 -12.02
C ARG A 248 -23.19 10.98 -13.21
N GLU A 249 -24.46 10.77 -13.43
CA GLU A 249 -24.97 9.94 -14.54
C GLU A 249 -24.89 10.65 -15.89
N ALA A 250 -25.14 11.96 -15.91
CA ALA A 250 -25.06 12.78 -17.12
C ALA A 250 -23.61 12.97 -17.58
N PHE A 251 -22.73 13.25 -16.64
CA PHE A 251 -21.31 13.47 -16.91
C PHE A 251 -20.52 12.19 -16.65
N TYR A 252 -19.95 11.64 -17.66
CA TYR A 252 -19.44 10.28 -17.81
C TYR A 252 -18.37 9.84 -16.79
N ARG A 253 -17.70 10.79 -16.10
CA ARG A 253 -16.66 10.48 -15.10
C ARG A 253 -17.03 11.04 -13.73
N ALA A 254 -17.38 10.16 -12.78
CA ALA A 254 -17.66 10.56 -11.40
C ALA A 254 -16.51 11.32 -10.71
N GLU A 255 -15.27 11.11 -11.18
CA GLU A 255 -14.06 11.75 -10.67
C GLU A 255 -13.96 13.23 -11.00
N ASP A 256 -14.72 13.69 -12.02
CA ASP A 256 -14.70 15.08 -12.50
C ASP A 256 -15.89 15.90 -11.95
N CYS A 257 -16.72 15.33 -11.07
CA CYS A 257 -17.92 15.98 -10.51
C CYS A 257 -17.67 16.44 -9.07
N PHE A 258 -17.99 17.70 -8.79
CA PHE A 258 -17.73 18.37 -7.52
C PHE A 258 -18.97 19.04 -6.97
N ARG A 259 -19.15 19.05 -5.65
CA ARG A 259 -20.01 19.98 -4.92
C ARG A 259 -19.14 21.09 -4.36
N ILE A 260 -19.32 22.31 -4.87
CA ILE A 260 -18.45 23.47 -4.56
C ILE A 260 -19.07 24.44 -3.56
N GLY A 261 -20.38 24.35 -3.35
CA GLY A 261 -21.14 25.19 -2.42
C GLY A 261 -22.32 24.44 -1.82
N GLY A 262 -23.25 25.14 -1.20
CA GLY A 262 -24.47 24.58 -0.63
C GLY A 262 -25.33 23.90 -1.70
N ASP A 263 -25.69 24.64 -2.75
CA ASP A 263 -26.49 24.25 -3.90
C ASP A 263 -25.69 24.27 -5.23
N GLU A 264 -24.39 24.54 -5.14
CA GLU A 264 -23.50 24.72 -6.28
C GLU A 264 -22.68 23.46 -6.57
N PHE A 265 -22.68 23.07 -7.84
CA PHE A 265 -21.92 21.93 -8.34
C PHE A 265 -21.04 22.36 -9.53
N ALA A 266 -19.96 21.63 -9.75
CA ALA A 266 -19.11 21.83 -10.92
C ALA A 266 -18.69 20.49 -11.51
N VAL A 267 -18.44 20.49 -12.81
CA VAL A 267 -17.78 19.40 -13.52
C VAL A 267 -16.59 19.99 -14.28
N ILE A 268 -15.48 19.28 -14.21
CA ILE A 268 -14.28 19.58 -14.98
C ILE A 268 -14.10 18.45 -15.99
N ALA A 269 -14.24 18.75 -17.26
CA ALA A 269 -14.02 17.80 -18.33
C ALA A 269 -12.79 18.17 -19.14
N THR A 270 -12.09 17.17 -19.67
CA THR A 270 -10.93 17.34 -20.54
C THR A 270 -11.22 16.77 -21.92
N ALA A 271 -10.74 17.45 -22.96
CA ALA A 271 -10.89 17.03 -24.37
C ALA A 271 -12.36 16.79 -24.79
N ALA A 272 -13.32 17.49 -24.15
CA ALA A 272 -14.71 17.42 -24.55
C ALA A 272 -14.94 18.36 -25.76
N ASP A 273 -15.67 17.90 -26.75
CA ASP A 273 -16.21 18.74 -27.78
C ASP A 273 -17.52 19.40 -27.31
N GLU A 274 -17.94 20.45 -27.97
CA GLU A 274 -19.15 21.23 -27.60
C GLU A 274 -20.41 20.36 -27.72
N ASP A 275 -20.48 19.47 -28.70
CA ASP A 275 -21.63 18.59 -28.91
C ASP A 275 -21.74 17.55 -27.79
N ALA A 276 -20.62 17.01 -27.32
CA ALA A 276 -20.60 16.13 -26.17
C ALA A 276 -21.06 16.81 -24.88
N VAL A 277 -20.66 18.08 -24.66
CA VAL A 277 -21.13 18.88 -23.51
C VAL A 277 -22.61 19.15 -23.61
N LYS A 278 -23.12 19.58 -24.78
CA LYS A 278 -24.55 19.79 -25.00
C LYS A 278 -25.38 18.50 -24.77
N ALA A 279 -24.90 17.39 -25.30
CA ALA A 279 -25.55 16.09 -25.09
C ALA A 279 -25.60 15.69 -23.61
N ALA A 280 -24.53 15.92 -22.85
CA ALA A 280 -24.50 15.66 -21.41
C ALA A 280 -25.47 16.58 -20.63
N VAL A 281 -25.54 17.86 -20.99
CA VAL A 281 -26.50 18.82 -20.39
C VAL A 281 -27.93 18.41 -20.70
N GLU A 282 -28.24 17.98 -21.93
CA GLU A 282 -29.57 17.49 -22.30
C GLU A 282 -29.93 16.20 -21.54
N LYS A 283 -28.97 15.27 -21.42
CA LYS A 283 -29.15 14.08 -20.60
C LYS A 283 -29.44 14.44 -19.14
N LEU A 284 -28.74 15.43 -18.56
CA LEU A 284 -29.01 15.92 -17.22
C LEU A 284 -30.44 16.41 -17.06
N ARG A 285 -30.93 17.21 -18.02
CA ARG A 285 -32.32 17.71 -18.01
C ARG A 285 -33.35 16.59 -18.04
N ASN A 286 -33.12 15.57 -18.89
CA ASN A 286 -34.00 14.40 -18.97
C ASN A 286 -34.04 13.61 -17.67
N LEU A 287 -32.86 13.39 -17.05
CA LEU A 287 -32.77 12.73 -15.74
C LEU A 287 -33.48 13.51 -14.64
N CYS A 288 -33.36 14.83 -14.60
CA CYS A 288 -34.13 15.68 -13.67
C CYS A 288 -35.66 15.52 -13.90
N ALA A 289 -36.13 15.58 -15.16
CA ALA A 289 -37.54 15.41 -15.48
C ALA A 289 -38.08 14.01 -15.10
N GLU A 290 -37.28 12.97 -15.21
CA GLU A 290 -37.66 11.62 -14.74
C GLU A 290 -37.85 11.54 -13.22
N TRP A 291 -37.10 12.36 -12.48
CA TRP A 291 -37.24 12.46 -11.02
C TRP A 291 -38.47 13.28 -10.63
N ASP A 292 -38.77 14.37 -11.30
CA ASP A 292 -39.96 15.19 -11.08
C ASP A 292 -41.27 14.36 -11.16
N ALA A 293 -41.27 13.30 -11.96
CA ALA A 293 -42.38 12.40 -12.08
C ALA A 293 -42.58 11.44 -10.88
N LYS A 294 -41.63 11.36 -9.98
CA LYS A 294 -41.60 10.37 -8.87
C LYS A 294 -41.67 11.01 -7.48
N GLU A 295 -41.31 12.28 -7.34
CA GLU A 295 -41.14 12.96 -6.05
C GLU A 295 -42.12 14.15 -5.92
N GLU A 296 -42.36 14.57 -4.68
CA GLU A 296 -43.26 15.69 -4.38
C GLU A 296 -42.67 17.08 -4.69
N TYR A 297 -41.40 17.17 -4.96
CA TYR A 297 -40.67 18.44 -5.22
C TYR A 297 -39.81 18.32 -6.48
N PRO A 298 -39.80 19.38 -7.34
CA PRO A 298 -39.11 19.33 -8.62
C PRO A 298 -37.60 19.41 -8.47
N VAL A 299 -36.88 18.63 -9.26
CA VAL A 299 -35.42 18.69 -9.39
C VAL A 299 -35.06 19.56 -10.58
N SER A 300 -34.67 20.78 -10.34
CA SER A 300 -34.25 21.73 -11.38
C SER A 300 -32.85 22.23 -11.16
N ILE A 301 -32.02 22.17 -12.21
CA ILE A 301 -30.62 22.54 -12.16
C ILE A 301 -30.36 23.57 -13.25
N ALA A 302 -29.87 24.75 -12.85
CA ALA A 302 -29.34 25.75 -13.80
C ALA A 302 -27.92 25.33 -14.20
N VAL A 303 -27.60 25.43 -15.49
CA VAL A 303 -26.33 24.92 -16.04
C VAL A 303 -25.71 26.01 -16.92
N GLY A 304 -24.42 26.30 -16.71
CA GLY A 304 -23.59 27.05 -17.62
C GLY A 304 -22.28 26.33 -17.88
N TYR A 305 -21.71 26.49 -19.05
CA TYR A 305 -20.41 25.89 -19.37
C TYR A 305 -19.56 26.85 -20.20
N ALA A 306 -18.26 26.70 -20.08
CA ALA A 306 -17.25 27.37 -20.87
C ALA A 306 -16.15 26.42 -21.26
N MET A 307 -15.63 26.55 -22.47
CA MET A 307 -14.61 25.69 -23.06
C MET A 307 -13.38 26.48 -23.38
N GLN A 308 -12.21 25.98 -23.07
CA GLN A 308 -10.94 26.59 -23.43
C GLN A 308 -10.74 26.62 -24.96
N ALA A 309 -10.96 25.49 -25.64
CA ALA A 309 -11.00 25.34 -27.08
C ALA A 309 -9.86 26.08 -27.81
N GLY A 310 -8.62 25.95 -27.36
CA GLY A 310 -7.43 26.60 -27.93
C GLY A 310 -7.25 28.08 -27.52
N ARG A 311 -8.13 28.68 -26.72
CA ARG A 311 -8.00 30.02 -26.16
C ARG A 311 -6.98 30.05 -25.02
N THR A 312 -6.16 31.12 -24.96
CA THR A 312 -5.27 31.33 -23.81
C THR A 312 -6.08 31.98 -22.68
N MET A 313 -6.57 31.17 -21.76
CA MET A 313 -7.36 31.60 -20.61
C MET A 313 -6.82 30.95 -19.33
N THR A 314 -6.94 31.67 -18.23
CA THR A 314 -6.69 31.09 -16.89
C THR A 314 -7.88 30.24 -16.43
N ALA A 315 -7.65 29.40 -15.48
CA ALA A 315 -8.71 28.58 -14.84
C ALA A 315 -9.82 29.49 -14.23
N ASP A 316 -9.43 30.66 -13.69
CA ASP A 316 -10.37 31.61 -13.10
C ASP A 316 -11.24 32.31 -14.14
N GLU A 317 -10.67 32.74 -15.24
CA GLU A 317 -11.41 33.35 -16.33
C GLU A 317 -12.41 32.38 -16.95
N LEU A 318 -12.01 31.12 -17.16
CA LEU A 318 -12.90 30.12 -17.73
C LEU A 318 -14.04 29.74 -16.75
N PHE A 319 -13.74 29.67 -15.45
CA PHE A 319 -14.75 29.47 -14.43
C PHE A 319 -15.77 30.61 -14.38
N MET A 320 -15.31 31.86 -14.43
CA MET A 320 -16.18 33.05 -14.45
C MET A 320 -17.08 33.07 -15.68
N GLU A 321 -16.59 32.65 -16.85
CA GLU A 321 -17.41 32.55 -18.09
C GLU A 321 -18.52 31.49 -17.93
N ALA A 322 -18.19 30.32 -17.37
CA ALA A 322 -19.17 29.26 -17.10
C ALA A 322 -20.21 29.70 -16.06
N ASP A 323 -19.78 30.37 -14.98
CA ASP A 323 -20.65 30.88 -13.93
C ASP A 323 -21.62 31.94 -14.46
N ALA A 324 -21.14 32.89 -15.30
CA ALA A 324 -21.99 33.89 -15.95
C ALA A 324 -23.06 33.21 -16.84
N ALA A 325 -22.69 32.18 -17.60
CA ALA A 325 -23.63 31.40 -18.41
C ALA A 325 -24.68 30.66 -17.54
N MET A 326 -24.27 30.11 -16.43
CA MET A 326 -25.17 29.45 -15.47
C MET A 326 -26.17 30.46 -14.88
N TYR A 327 -25.71 31.65 -14.50
CA TYR A 327 -26.57 32.67 -13.95
C TYR A 327 -27.62 33.17 -14.95
N GLN A 328 -27.27 33.29 -16.26
CA GLN A 328 -28.21 33.59 -17.31
C GLN A 328 -29.28 32.52 -17.45
N ASN A 329 -28.86 31.23 -17.48
CA ASN A 329 -29.79 30.10 -17.55
C ASN A 329 -30.71 30.02 -16.30
N LYS A 330 -30.19 30.32 -15.11
CA LYS A 330 -31.00 30.40 -13.87
C LYS A 330 -32.08 31.50 -13.97
N ALA A 331 -31.77 32.63 -14.56
CA ALA A 331 -32.73 33.73 -14.77
C ALA A 331 -33.83 33.34 -15.79
N GLU A 332 -33.47 32.61 -16.84
CA GLU A 332 -34.43 32.10 -17.85
C GLU A 332 -35.41 31.10 -17.23
N ILE A 333 -34.89 30.14 -16.43
CA ILE A 333 -35.72 29.14 -15.73
C ILE A 333 -36.71 29.86 -14.79
N LYS A 334 -36.25 30.83 -14.00
CA LYS A 334 -37.12 31.62 -13.11
C LYS A 334 -38.22 32.37 -13.85
N LYS A 335 -37.93 32.98 -15.03
CA LYS A 335 -38.91 33.67 -15.84
C LYS A 335 -39.98 32.71 -16.42
N ALA A 336 -39.55 31.51 -16.88
CA ALA A 336 -40.44 30.50 -17.40
C ALA A 336 -41.43 30.02 -16.35
N VAL A 337 -40.97 29.73 -15.12
CA VAL A 337 -41.83 29.30 -14.01
C VAL A 337 -42.73 30.44 -13.47
N GLY A 338 -42.18 31.66 -13.35
CA GLY A 338 -42.96 32.83 -12.92
C GLY A 338 -44.04 33.31 -13.91
N GLY A 339 -43.96 32.89 -15.16
CA GLY A 339 -45.02 33.12 -16.18
C GLY A 339 -46.18 32.10 -16.10
N ILE A 340 -46.02 31.01 -15.39
CA ILE A 340 -47.06 29.97 -15.21
C ILE A 340 -47.93 30.24 -13.94
N ILE A 341 -47.42 31.11 -13.05
CA ILE A 341 -48.09 31.45 -11.76
C ILE A 341 -48.87 32.80 -11.86
N ARG A 342 -49.16 33.28 -13.06
CA ARG A 342 -50.04 34.44 -13.24
C ARG A 342 -51.39 34.06 -13.81
#